data_a0580de3acd06f69f633448c78a2665d
#
_entry.id   a0580de3acd06f69f633448c78a2665d
#
_cell.length_a   1.000
_cell.length_b   1.000
_cell.length_c   1.000
_cell.angle_alpha   90.00
_cell.angle_beta   90.00
_cell.angle_gamma   90.00
#
_symmetry.space_group_name_H-M   'P 1'
#
loop_
_entity.id
_entity.type
_entity.pdbx_description
1 polymer ?
#
loop_
_entity_poly.entity_id
_entity_poly.type
_entity_poly.pdbx_seq_one_letter_code
_entity_poly.pdbx_strand_id
1 'polypeptide(L)'
;MLIFNRMLRVTGGAAAAAWAAEVTAGVNKHSVSEVSLWRAAFGAPVGTIAWSAPVESLGQVDDLNAAMAADADLTALTAKGAEYVAEAEPDRLLAIVHGEVTDSAPVGSYMGAVRAAAAPGQWVGAGAWAAHIAGVYSEVTGLNVVVTSTVAGPMGEFTWFVRHENSASVEAAIAATMSSEKYMTEVNSGGEFFLPGATQMYAQRMA
;
A
#
# COMPACT_ATOMS: atom_id res chain seq x y z
N MET A 1 -2.08 -11.58 10.42
CA MET A 1 -2.11 -11.31 8.97
C MET A 1 -1.12 -10.18 8.67
N LEU A 2 -0.35 -10.33 7.62
CA LEU A 2 0.62 -9.36 7.14
C LEU A 2 0.17 -8.85 5.76
N ILE A 3 0.75 -7.75 5.29
CA ILE A 3 0.63 -7.29 3.90
C ILE A 3 2.02 -7.30 3.30
N PHE A 4 2.22 -8.05 2.23
CA PHE A 4 3.38 -7.93 1.36
C PHE A 4 3.19 -6.73 0.43
N ASN A 5 4.25 -5.94 0.24
CA ASN A 5 4.23 -4.81 -0.68
C ASN A 5 5.58 -4.68 -1.39
N ARG A 6 5.54 -4.63 -2.72
CA ARG A 6 6.67 -4.37 -3.61
C ARG A 6 6.38 -3.14 -4.45
N MET A 7 7.29 -2.18 -4.48
CA MET A 7 7.17 -0.97 -5.29
C MET A 7 8.31 -0.88 -6.29
N LEU A 8 7.97 -0.57 -7.53
CA LEU A 8 8.93 -0.34 -8.61
C LEU A 8 8.61 0.97 -9.31
N ARG A 9 9.64 1.61 -9.85
CA ARG A 9 9.47 2.65 -10.86
C ARG A 9 9.77 2.06 -12.22
N VAL A 10 8.79 2.11 -13.13
CA VAL A 10 8.91 1.57 -14.49
C VAL A 10 8.92 2.69 -15.52
N THR A 11 9.55 2.41 -16.65
CA THR A 11 9.54 3.21 -17.87
C THR A 11 8.89 2.39 -18.98
N GLY A 12 8.50 3.03 -20.12
CA GLY A 12 7.87 2.32 -21.24
C GLY A 12 6.34 2.43 -21.29
N GLY A 13 5.71 3.20 -20.39
CA GLY A 13 4.30 3.56 -20.47
C GLY A 13 3.36 2.35 -20.55
N ALA A 14 2.57 2.26 -21.63
CA ALA A 14 1.58 1.20 -21.82
C ALA A 14 2.20 -0.21 -21.92
N ALA A 15 3.39 -0.36 -22.48
CA ALA A 15 4.06 -1.65 -22.59
C ALA A 15 4.48 -2.18 -21.22
N ALA A 16 5.03 -1.31 -20.34
CA ALA A 16 5.36 -1.66 -18.97
C ALA A 16 4.11 -2.03 -18.15
N ALA A 17 3.00 -1.29 -18.37
CA ALA A 17 1.72 -1.58 -17.72
C ALA A 17 1.15 -2.94 -18.14
N ALA A 18 1.22 -3.28 -19.43
CA ALA A 18 0.80 -4.58 -19.93
C ALA A 18 1.67 -5.71 -19.35
N TRP A 19 3.00 -5.53 -19.37
CA TRP A 19 3.92 -6.47 -18.73
C TRP A 19 3.58 -6.71 -17.25
N ALA A 20 3.37 -5.65 -16.49
CA ALA A 20 3.05 -5.76 -15.07
C ALA A 20 1.72 -6.49 -14.84
N ALA A 21 0.70 -6.27 -15.68
CA ALA A 21 -0.58 -6.97 -15.60
C ALA A 21 -0.43 -8.47 -15.94
N GLU A 22 0.37 -8.82 -16.96
CA GLU A 22 0.67 -10.21 -17.29
C GLU A 22 1.42 -10.93 -16.16
N VAL A 23 2.42 -10.27 -15.54
CA VAL A 23 3.11 -10.78 -14.35
C VAL A 23 2.12 -11.02 -13.23
N THR A 24 1.24 -10.06 -12.96
CA THR A 24 0.20 -10.19 -11.90
C THR A 24 -0.70 -11.40 -12.16
N ALA A 25 -1.17 -11.56 -13.39
CA ALA A 25 -1.99 -12.72 -13.76
C ALA A 25 -1.23 -14.05 -13.61
N GLY A 26 0.06 -14.07 -13.94
CA GLY A 26 0.93 -15.23 -13.74
C GLY A 26 1.11 -15.57 -12.25
N VAL A 27 1.44 -14.58 -11.42
CA VAL A 27 1.62 -14.76 -9.98
C VAL A 27 0.34 -15.25 -9.31
N ASN A 28 -0.82 -14.71 -9.70
CA ASN A 28 -2.13 -15.09 -9.15
C ASN A 28 -2.53 -16.54 -9.45
N LYS A 29 -1.90 -17.23 -10.41
CA LYS A 29 -2.10 -18.68 -10.61
C LYS A 29 -1.50 -19.52 -9.50
N HIS A 30 -0.50 -19.00 -8.80
CA HIS A 30 0.26 -19.68 -7.76
C HIS A 30 -0.03 -19.14 -6.36
N SER A 31 -0.60 -17.95 -6.27
CA SER A 31 -0.88 -17.29 -4.99
C SER A 31 -2.19 -17.75 -4.38
N VAL A 32 -2.16 -18.04 -3.06
CA VAL A 32 -3.36 -18.36 -2.27
C VAL A 32 -4.22 -17.10 -2.07
N SER A 33 -3.57 -15.95 -1.89
CA SER A 33 -4.23 -14.66 -1.74
C SER A 33 -4.08 -13.86 -3.04
N GLU A 34 -5.09 -13.08 -3.38
CA GLU A 34 -5.01 -12.23 -4.58
C GLU A 34 -3.89 -11.19 -4.46
N VAL A 35 -3.00 -11.18 -5.43
CA VAL A 35 -2.00 -10.12 -5.61
C VAL A 35 -2.60 -9.02 -6.47
N SER A 36 -2.72 -7.84 -5.91
CA SER A 36 -3.25 -6.66 -6.57
C SER A 36 -2.13 -5.82 -7.17
N LEU A 37 -2.33 -5.35 -8.41
CA LEU A 37 -1.44 -4.40 -9.08
C LEU A 37 -2.02 -2.99 -9.01
N TRP A 38 -1.21 -2.05 -8.57
CA TRP A 38 -1.54 -0.65 -8.41
C TRP A 38 -0.61 0.23 -9.25
N ARG A 39 -1.12 1.32 -9.79
CA ARG A 39 -0.34 2.39 -10.42
C ARG A 39 -0.53 3.66 -9.64
N ALA A 40 0.56 4.30 -9.22
CA ALA A 40 0.49 5.59 -8.58
C ALA A 40 -0.14 6.62 -9.52
N ALA A 41 -1.14 7.33 -9.00
CA ALA A 41 -1.82 8.42 -9.68
C ALA A 41 -1.24 9.77 -9.23
N PHE A 42 -1.00 9.93 -7.92
CA PHE A 42 -0.47 11.16 -7.31
C PHE A 42 0.44 10.83 -6.13
N GLY A 43 1.36 11.74 -5.80
CA GLY A 43 2.19 11.67 -4.60
C GLY A 43 3.38 10.72 -4.69
N ALA A 44 3.67 10.17 -5.86
CA ALA A 44 4.84 9.34 -6.13
C ALA A 44 5.44 9.69 -7.51
N PRO A 45 6.71 9.32 -7.77
CA PRO A 45 7.33 9.51 -9.08
C PRO A 45 6.51 8.88 -10.21
N VAL A 46 6.50 9.52 -11.38
CA VAL A 46 5.82 9.00 -12.57
C VAL A 46 6.37 7.62 -12.93
N GLY A 47 5.48 6.68 -13.22
CA GLY A 47 5.82 5.29 -13.51
C GLY A 47 5.89 4.39 -12.27
N THR A 48 5.58 4.90 -11.07
CA THR A 48 5.52 4.04 -9.89
C THR A 48 4.34 3.06 -9.98
N ILE A 49 4.66 1.77 -9.84
CA ILE A 49 3.69 0.68 -9.68
C ILE A 49 3.95 -0.06 -8.37
N ALA A 50 2.95 -0.73 -7.85
CA ALA A 50 3.08 -1.54 -6.65
C ALA A 50 2.28 -2.84 -6.77
N TRP A 51 2.84 -3.94 -6.26
CA TRP A 51 2.09 -5.15 -5.95
C TRP A 51 1.84 -5.23 -4.46
N SER A 52 0.65 -5.61 -4.08
CA SER A 52 0.32 -5.88 -2.69
C SER A 52 -0.55 -7.12 -2.56
N ALA A 53 -0.30 -7.89 -1.50
CA ALA A 53 -1.10 -9.07 -1.17
C ALA A 53 -1.19 -9.23 0.35
N PRO A 54 -2.35 -9.63 0.89
CA PRO A 54 -2.43 -10.14 2.24
C PRO A 54 -1.72 -11.50 2.31
N VAL A 55 -0.92 -11.72 3.36
CA VAL A 55 -0.23 -12.99 3.62
C VAL A 55 -0.40 -13.37 5.10
N GLU A 56 -0.60 -14.64 5.37
CA GLU A 56 -0.78 -15.11 6.74
C GLU A 56 0.54 -15.35 7.46
N SER A 57 1.57 -15.77 6.70
CA SER A 57 2.89 -16.10 7.24
C SER A 57 4.00 -15.87 6.22
N LEU A 58 5.25 -15.85 6.69
CA LEU A 58 6.44 -15.85 5.82
C LEU A 58 6.53 -17.14 4.99
N GLY A 59 6.12 -18.29 5.56
CA GLY A 59 6.07 -19.54 4.82
C GLY A 59 5.21 -19.47 3.56
N GLN A 60 4.08 -18.76 3.61
CA GLN A 60 3.26 -18.52 2.41
C GLN A 60 4.01 -17.72 1.33
N VAL A 61 4.86 -16.78 1.72
CA VAL A 61 5.70 -16.03 0.76
C VAL A 61 6.77 -16.94 0.17
N ASP A 62 7.40 -17.80 0.98
CA ASP A 62 8.41 -18.76 0.53
C ASP A 62 7.80 -19.78 -0.43
N ASP A 63 6.61 -20.32 -0.13
CA ASP A 63 5.89 -21.26 -0.99
C ASP A 63 5.54 -20.60 -2.35
N LEU A 64 5.06 -19.35 -2.33
CA LEU A 64 4.80 -18.59 -3.56
C LEU A 64 6.06 -18.39 -4.37
N ASN A 65 7.17 -17.98 -3.75
CA ASN A 65 8.44 -17.79 -4.44
C ASN A 65 8.94 -19.10 -5.07
N ALA A 66 8.83 -20.24 -4.36
CA ALA A 66 9.19 -21.55 -4.88
C ALA A 66 8.31 -21.95 -6.08
N ALA A 67 7.00 -21.73 -6.00
CA ALA A 67 6.07 -22.01 -7.09
C ALA A 67 6.34 -21.14 -8.33
N MET A 68 6.61 -19.85 -8.14
CA MET A 68 6.98 -18.93 -9.23
C MET A 68 8.30 -19.34 -9.89
N ALA A 69 9.30 -19.75 -9.11
CA ALA A 69 10.59 -20.19 -9.63
C ALA A 69 10.49 -21.50 -10.44
N ALA A 70 9.52 -22.36 -10.13
CA ALA A 70 9.25 -23.60 -10.87
C ALA A 70 8.48 -23.37 -12.18
N ASP A 71 7.84 -22.20 -12.36
CA ASP A 71 7.13 -21.82 -13.59
C ASP A 71 8.10 -21.12 -14.56
N ALA A 72 8.55 -21.86 -15.59
CA ALA A 72 9.51 -21.35 -16.56
C ALA A 72 8.95 -20.16 -17.38
N ASP A 73 7.65 -20.17 -17.70
CA ASP A 73 7.01 -19.09 -18.45
C ASP A 73 6.92 -17.81 -17.62
N LEU A 74 6.53 -17.93 -16.34
CA LEU A 74 6.49 -16.81 -15.42
C LEU A 74 7.90 -16.27 -15.13
N THR A 75 8.90 -17.15 -14.99
CA THR A 75 10.29 -16.75 -14.83
C THR A 75 10.80 -15.97 -16.05
N ALA A 76 10.50 -16.42 -17.26
CA ALA A 76 10.86 -15.71 -18.49
C ALA A 76 10.11 -14.36 -18.61
N LEU A 77 8.85 -14.31 -18.20
CA LEU A 77 8.05 -13.08 -18.20
C LEU A 77 8.60 -12.07 -17.19
N THR A 78 8.92 -12.48 -15.97
CA THR A 78 9.49 -11.59 -14.93
C THR A 78 10.88 -11.09 -15.34
N ALA A 79 11.69 -11.89 -16.02
CA ALA A 79 13.00 -11.48 -16.53
C ALA A 79 12.92 -10.31 -17.54
N LYS A 80 11.82 -10.19 -18.30
CA LYS A 80 11.56 -9.04 -19.18
C LYS A 80 11.42 -7.73 -18.40
N GLY A 81 11.19 -7.79 -17.09
CA GLY A 81 11.18 -6.62 -16.23
C GLY A 81 12.45 -5.77 -16.33
N ALA A 82 13.60 -6.37 -16.66
CA ALA A 82 14.84 -5.64 -16.88
C ALA A 82 14.73 -4.56 -17.98
N GLU A 83 13.77 -4.68 -18.91
CA GLU A 83 13.53 -3.72 -19.98
C GLU A 83 12.73 -2.50 -19.47
N TYR A 84 11.97 -2.65 -18.38
CA TYR A 84 11.01 -1.66 -17.89
C TYR A 84 11.39 -1.06 -16.54
N VAL A 85 12.00 -1.85 -15.65
CA VAL A 85 12.28 -1.42 -14.27
C VAL A 85 13.47 -0.47 -14.24
N ALA A 86 13.21 0.79 -13.88
CA ALA A 86 14.23 1.82 -13.69
C ALA A 86 14.76 1.83 -12.25
N GLU A 87 13.89 1.61 -11.27
CA GLU A 87 14.23 1.57 -9.84
C GLU A 87 13.35 0.54 -9.14
N ALA A 88 13.90 -0.10 -8.11
CA ALA A 88 13.18 -0.98 -7.22
C ALA A 88 13.38 -0.52 -5.77
N GLU A 89 12.27 -0.36 -5.04
CA GLU A 89 12.35 -0.24 -3.59
C GLU A 89 12.51 -1.63 -2.95
N PRO A 90 13.12 -1.72 -1.77
CA PRO A 90 13.11 -2.97 -1.01
C PRO A 90 11.68 -3.44 -0.76
N ASP A 91 11.46 -4.75 -0.85
CA ASP A 91 10.19 -5.35 -0.47
C ASP A 91 9.86 -5.03 0.98
N ARG A 92 8.59 -4.82 1.26
CA ARG A 92 8.11 -4.50 2.59
C ARG A 92 7.17 -5.58 3.09
N LEU A 93 7.27 -5.86 4.37
CA LEU A 93 6.29 -6.63 5.12
C LEU A 93 5.67 -5.74 6.20
N LEU A 94 4.35 -5.67 6.22
CA LEU A 94 3.60 -4.76 7.06
C LEU A 94 2.66 -5.59 7.95
N ALA A 95 2.73 -5.40 9.27
CA ALA A 95 1.77 -5.99 10.20
C ALA A 95 0.57 -5.05 10.37
N ILE A 96 -0.65 -5.61 10.29
CA ILE A 96 -1.87 -4.85 10.58
C ILE A 96 -1.94 -4.61 12.08
N VAL A 97 -2.06 -3.36 12.49
CA VAL A 97 -2.16 -2.94 13.89
C VAL A 97 -3.54 -2.36 14.23
N HIS A 98 -4.31 -1.94 13.21
CA HIS A 98 -5.68 -1.48 13.36
C HIS A 98 -6.46 -1.67 12.05
N GLY A 99 -7.77 -1.91 12.17
CA GLY A 99 -8.67 -2.13 11.04
C GLY A 99 -8.55 -3.55 10.47
N GLU A 100 -9.35 -3.83 9.46
CA GLU A 100 -9.42 -5.13 8.80
C GLU A 100 -9.28 -4.94 7.29
N VAL A 101 -8.49 -5.82 6.66
CA VAL A 101 -8.46 -5.93 5.21
C VAL A 101 -9.72 -6.67 4.79
N THR A 102 -10.58 -5.96 4.10
CA THR A 102 -11.80 -6.51 3.47
C THR A 102 -11.44 -7.11 2.11
N ASP A 103 -12.47 -7.61 1.40
CA ASP A 103 -12.34 -8.16 0.05
C ASP A 103 -11.45 -7.30 -0.87
N SER A 104 -10.92 -7.94 -1.91
CA SER A 104 -10.07 -7.27 -2.87
C SER A 104 -10.76 -6.03 -3.48
N ALA A 105 -9.99 -4.98 -3.66
CA ALA A 105 -10.50 -3.74 -4.24
C ALA A 105 -10.85 -3.96 -5.73
N PRO A 106 -11.99 -3.50 -6.26
CA PRO A 106 -12.27 -3.60 -7.69
C PRO A 106 -11.23 -2.89 -8.56
N VAL A 107 -10.99 -3.40 -9.77
CA VAL A 107 -10.16 -2.70 -10.77
C VAL A 107 -10.74 -1.31 -11.03
N GLY A 108 -9.88 -0.30 -11.07
CA GLY A 108 -10.26 1.09 -11.20
C GLY A 108 -10.48 1.84 -9.87
N SER A 109 -10.59 1.12 -8.74
CA SER A 109 -10.65 1.77 -7.41
C SER A 109 -9.30 2.40 -7.03
N TYR A 110 -9.34 3.27 -6.02
CA TYR A 110 -8.15 3.96 -5.52
C TYR A 110 -7.77 3.48 -4.12
N MET A 111 -6.48 3.49 -3.85
CA MET A 111 -5.90 3.33 -2.52
C MET A 111 -5.17 4.61 -2.14
N GLY A 112 -5.63 5.28 -1.11
CA GLY A 112 -4.87 6.31 -0.42
C GLY A 112 -3.90 5.65 0.56
N ALA A 113 -2.65 6.08 0.57
CA ALA A 113 -1.64 5.63 1.53
C ALA A 113 -0.91 6.83 2.12
N VAL A 114 -0.94 6.96 3.45
CA VAL A 114 -0.14 7.93 4.19
C VAL A 114 0.92 7.17 4.97
N ARG A 115 2.18 7.60 4.90
CA ARG A 115 3.30 7.00 5.63
C ARG A 115 3.94 8.03 6.54
N ALA A 116 4.23 7.63 7.78
CA ALA A 116 4.97 8.45 8.73
C ALA A 116 5.86 7.57 9.61
N ALA A 117 7.07 8.04 9.91
CA ALA A 117 7.99 7.36 10.81
C ALA A 117 7.80 7.87 12.23
N ALA A 118 7.69 6.96 13.19
CA ALA A 118 7.63 7.31 14.62
C ALA A 118 8.91 8.01 15.08
N ALA A 119 8.76 9.01 15.91
CA ALA A 119 9.90 9.67 16.56
C ALA A 119 10.61 8.70 17.52
N PRO A 120 11.92 8.84 17.74
CA PRO A 120 12.68 7.98 18.66
C PRO A 120 12.03 7.94 20.04
N GLY A 121 11.82 6.73 20.56
CA GLY A 121 11.18 6.50 21.86
C GLY A 121 9.64 6.60 21.87
N GLN A 122 9.02 6.96 20.75
CA GLN A 122 7.56 7.17 20.67
C GLN A 122 6.77 6.02 20.03
N TRP A 123 7.39 4.87 19.75
CA TRP A 123 6.72 3.79 19.00
C TRP A 123 5.36 3.40 19.55
N VAL A 124 5.26 3.21 20.88
CA VAL A 124 3.99 2.80 21.52
C VAL A 124 2.95 3.91 21.41
N GLY A 125 3.33 5.16 21.69
CA GLY A 125 2.46 6.33 21.55
C GLY A 125 2.03 6.56 20.10
N ALA A 126 2.97 6.43 19.14
CA ALA A 126 2.71 6.52 17.72
C ALA A 126 1.68 5.46 17.25
N GLY A 127 1.81 4.21 17.71
CA GLY A 127 0.87 3.15 17.38
C GLY A 127 -0.54 3.40 17.94
N ALA A 128 -0.63 3.85 19.18
CA ALA A 128 -1.91 4.22 19.79
C ALA A 128 -2.58 5.39 19.07
N TRP A 129 -1.81 6.45 18.78
CA TRP A 129 -2.30 7.60 18.03
C TRP A 129 -2.68 7.22 16.59
N ALA A 130 -1.90 6.35 15.94
CA ALA A 130 -2.18 5.89 14.58
C ALA A 130 -3.55 5.17 14.47
N ALA A 131 -3.88 4.35 15.46
CA ALA A 131 -5.19 3.70 15.54
C ALA A 131 -6.31 4.71 15.87
N HIS A 132 -6.04 5.67 16.77
CA HIS A 132 -7.00 6.71 17.14
C HIS A 132 -7.39 7.58 15.94
N ILE A 133 -6.41 8.13 15.21
CA ILE A 133 -6.67 9.00 14.05
C ILE A 133 -7.37 8.24 12.91
N ALA A 134 -7.11 6.94 12.75
CA ALA A 134 -7.82 6.09 11.81
C ALA A 134 -9.32 6.02 12.15
N GLY A 135 -9.67 5.88 13.45
CA GLY A 135 -11.06 5.93 13.91
C GLY A 135 -11.71 7.28 13.63
N VAL A 136 -11.02 8.39 13.91
CA VAL A 136 -11.52 9.75 13.64
C VAL A 136 -11.74 9.96 12.14
N TYR A 137 -10.80 9.50 11.31
CA TYR A 137 -10.95 9.56 9.86
C TYR A 137 -12.17 8.78 9.38
N SER A 138 -12.34 7.54 9.89
CA SER A 138 -13.49 6.69 9.54
C SER A 138 -14.83 7.34 9.94
N GLU A 139 -14.89 7.98 11.12
CA GLU A 139 -16.07 8.69 11.58
C GLU A 139 -16.43 9.87 10.66
N VAL A 140 -15.42 10.63 10.21
CA VAL A 140 -15.61 11.83 9.38
C VAL A 140 -15.96 11.48 7.92
N THR A 141 -15.37 10.38 7.38
CA THR A 141 -15.49 10.05 5.96
C THR A 141 -16.42 8.87 5.67
N GLY A 142 -16.74 8.04 6.67
CA GLY A 142 -17.45 6.77 6.50
C GLY A 142 -16.58 5.66 5.87
N LEU A 143 -15.28 5.89 5.65
CA LEU A 143 -14.38 4.93 5.01
C LEU A 143 -13.60 4.14 6.05
N ASN A 144 -13.34 2.85 5.76
CA ASN A 144 -12.49 2.01 6.59
C ASN A 144 -11.01 2.37 6.39
N VAL A 145 -10.27 2.47 7.50
CA VAL A 145 -8.83 2.70 7.50
C VAL A 145 -8.11 1.49 8.06
N VAL A 146 -7.16 0.97 7.31
CA VAL A 146 -6.24 -0.06 7.79
C VAL A 146 -4.92 0.60 8.14
N VAL A 147 -4.47 0.42 9.40
CA VAL A 147 -3.16 0.90 9.84
C VAL A 147 -2.22 -0.27 9.95
N THR A 148 -1.02 -0.09 9.42
CA THR A 148 0.04 -1.08 9.49
C THR A 148 1.29 -0.49 10.13
N SER A 149 2.10 -1.37 10.74
CA SER A 149 3.48 -1.08 11.12
C SER A 149 4.44 -1.93 10.29
N THR A 150 5.61 -1.38 9.95
CA THR A 150 6.61 -2.09 9.17
C THR A 150 7.29 -3.18 9.99
N VAL A 151 7.26 -4.43 9.49
CA VAL A 151 7.98 -5.59 10.04
C VAL A 151 9.31 -5.78 9.32
N ALA A 152 9.32 -5.65 7.99
CA ALA A 152 10.53 -5.62 7.16
C ALA A 152 10.47 -4.39 6.25
N GLY A 153 11.50 -3.55 6.28
CA GLY A 153 11.60 -2.25 5.64
C GLY A 153 12.03 -1.16 6.63
N PRO A 154 11.69 0.12 6.43
CA PRO A 154 12.02 1.20 7.34
C PRO A 154 11.42 0.99 8.73
N MET A 155 12.29 0.87 9.75
CA MET A 155 11.86 0.61 11.13
C MET A 155 11.09 1.80 11.70
N GLY A 156 9.98 1.51 12.42
CA GLY A 156 9.16 2.54 13.05
C GLY A 156 8.19 3.26 12.12
N GLU A 157 8.10 2.84 10.85
CA GLU A 157 7.14 3.42 9.93
C GLU A 157 5.74 2.82 10.13
N PHE A 158 4.74 3.69 10.16
CA PHE A 158 3.32 3.37 10.10
C PHE A 158 2.76 3.79 8.75
N THR A 159 1.80 3.00 8.24
CA THR A 159 1.08 3.33 7.01
C THR A 159 -0.41 3.20 7.24
N TRP A 160 -1.16 4.24 6.89
CA TRP A 160 -2.62 4.26 6.83
C TRP A 160 -3.06 4.01 5.41
N PHE A 161 -3.85 2.97 5.19
CA PHE A 161 -4.45 2.66 3.90
C PHE A 161 -5.94 2.94 3.93
N VAL A 162 -6.44 3.65 2.92
CA VAL A 162 -7.86 3.92 2.72
C VAL A 162 -8.25 3.55 1.32
N ARG A 163 -9.24 2.66 1.19
CA ARG A 163 -9.81 2.30 -0.10
C ARG A 163 -10.92 3.26 -0.49
N HIS A 164 -10.87 3.72 -1.74
CA HIS A 164 -11.90 4.54 -2.36
C HIS A 164 -12.43 3.84 -3.61
N GLU A 165 -13.73 3.90 -3.86
CA GLU A 165 -14.34 3.27 -5.03
C GLU A 165 -13.89 3.91 -6.35
N ASN A 166 -13.67 5.23 -6.34
CA ASN A 166 -13.32 6.03 -7.51
C ASN A 166 -12.72 7.38 -7.08
N SER A 167 -12.35 8.23 -8.04
CA SER A 167 -11.79 9.56 -7.77
C SER A 167 -12.76 10.49 -7.03
N ALA A 168 -14.06 10.40 -7.30
CA ALA A 168 -15.06 11.22 -6.59
C ALA A 168 -15.11 10.88 -5.09
N SER A 169 -14.94 9.61 -4.73
CA SER A 169 -14.80 9.18 -3.33
C SER A 169 -13.52 9.73 -2.68
N VAL A 170 -12.42 9.84 -3.42
CA VAL A 170 -11.18 10.51 -2.96
C VAL A 170 -11.45 11.98 -2.66
N GLU A 171 -12.06 12.70 -3.62
CA GLU A 171 -12.38 14.13 -3.48
C GLU A 171 -13.33 14.40 -2.31
N ALA A 172 -14.37 13.56 -2.15
CA ALA A 172 -15.31 13.66 -1.04
C ALA A 172 -14.62 13.47 0.33
N ALA A 173 -13.70 12.49 0.44
CA ALA A 173 -12.96 12.26 1.68
C ALA A 173 -12.00 13.42 1.99
N ILE A 174 -11.32 13.99 0.98
CA ILE A 174 -10.49 15.18 1.14
C ILE A 174 -11.34 16.36 1.65
N ALA A 175 -12.48 16.63 1.02
CA ALA A 175 -13.37 17.71 1.42
C ALA A 175 -13.88 17.52 2.86
N ALA A 176 -14.30 16.29 3.22
CA ALA A 176 -14.78 15.97 4.55
C ALA A 176 -13.70 16.19 5.63
N THR A 177 -12.49 15.70 5.41
CA THR A 177 -11.38 15.85 6.37
C THR A 177 -10.93 17.30 6.51
N MET A 178 -10.81 18.04 5.40
CA MET A 178 -10.39 19.46 5.44
C MET A 178 -11.43 20.39 6.09
N SER A 179 -12.71 20.03 6.05
CA SER A 179 -13.78 20.80 6.70
C SER A 179 -14.06 20.37 8.17
N SER A 180 -13.46 19.28 8.63
CA SER A 180 -13.65 18.76 9.99
C SER A 180 -12.65 19.37 10.96
N GLU A 181 -13.13 20.28 11.83
CA GLU A 181 -12.32 20.85 12.92
C GLU A 181 -11.79 19.74 13.85
N LYS A 182 -12.63 18.73 14.15
CA LYS A 182 -12.23 17.56 14.94
C LYS A 182 -11.02 16.85 14.31
N TYR A 183 -11.11 16.49 13.03
CA TYR A 183 -10.02 15.79 12.35
C TYR A 183 -8.74 16.63 12.32
N MET A 184 -8.83 17.92 11.98
CA MET A 184 -7.68 18.80 11.93
C MET A 184 -7.01 19.00 13.29
N THR A 185 -7.78 19.07 14.38
CA THR A 185 -7.26 19.15 15.74
C THR A 185 -6.51 17.87 16.11
N GLU A 186 -7.10 16.71 15.83
CA GLU A 186 -6.47 15.41 16.14
C GLU A 186 -5.21 15.15 15.30
N VAL A 187 -5.22 15.52 14.03
CA VAL A 187 -4.00 15.41 13.18
C VAL A 187 -2.86 16.23 13.75
N ASN A 188 -3.14 17.46 14.20
CA ASN A 188 -2.11 18.32 14.78
C ASN A 188 -1.52 17.73 16.08
N SER A 189 -2.31 16.99 16.86
CA SER A 189 -1.81 16.34 18.09
C SER A 189 -0.79 15.22 17.80
N GLY A 190 -0.77 14.66 16.58
CA GLY A 190 0.17 13.62 16.16
C GLY A 190 1.61 14.09 16.02
N GLY A 191 1.86 15.39 15.97
CA GLY A 191 3.19 15.96 15.74
C GLY A 191 4.27 15.58 16.78
N GLU A 192 3.87 15.18 17.99
CA GLU A 192 4.78 14.71 19.03
C GLU A 192 5.23 13.25 18.84
N PHE A 193 4.46 12.44 18.09
CA PHE A 193 4.71 11.02 17.91
C PHE A 193 5.51 10.69 16.67
N PHE A 194 5.49 11.58 15.67
CA PHE A 194 6.07 11.29 14.34
C PHE A 194 7.13 12.29 13.93
N LEU A 195 8.11 11.81 13.16
CA LEU A 195 9.09 12.66 12.51
C LEU A 195 8.43 13.52 11.42
N PRO A 196 8.95 14.73 11.17
CA PRO A 196 8.55 15.51 10.00
C PRO A 196 8.82 14.76 8.71
N GLY A 197 7.99 14.95 7.69
CA GLY A 197 8.18 14.35 6.38
C GLY A 197 7.24 13.17 6.08
N ALA A 198 6.07 13.14 6.69
CA ALA A 198 5.00 12.23 6.26
C ALA A 198 4.74 12.37 4.77
N THR A 199 4.55 11.24 4.09
CA THR A 199 4.25 11.20 2.65
C THR A 199 2.86 10.66 2.41
N GLN A 200 2.20 11.16 1.38
CA GLN A 200 0.89 10.69 0.96
C GLN A 200 0.91 10.38 -0.53
N MET A 201 0.30 9.27 -0.90
CA MET A 201 0.11 8.89 -2.30
C MET A 201 -1.30 8.32 -2.53
N TYR A 202 -1.75 8.43 -3.76
CA TYR A 202 -2.92 7.73 -4.26
C TYR A 202 -2.52 6.84 -5.42
N ALA A 203 -2.95 5.59 -5.38
CA ALA A 203 -2.71 4.62 -6.43
C ALA A 203 -4.04 4.05 -6.93
N GLN A 204 -4.15 3.83 -8.24
CA GLN A 204 -5.31 3.20 -8.87
C GLN A 204 -5.04 1.73 -9.12
N ARG A 205 -6.01 0.86 -8.80
CA ARG A 205 -5.91 -0.56 -9.08
C ARG A 205 -6.02 -0.84 -10.59
N MET A 206 -5.06 -1.60 -11.12
CA MET A 206 -4.98 -1.98 -12.53
C MET A 206 -5.39 -3.44 -12.77
N ALA A 207 -5.04 -4.34 -11.87
CA ALA A 207 -5.32 -5.78 -11.91
C ALA A 207 -5.25 -6.37 -10.49
#